data_8fe950b179d37468d8260f4428bff00c
#
_entry.id   8fe950b179d37468d8260f4428bff00c
#
_cell.length_a   1.000
_cell.length_b   1.000
_cell.length_c   1.000
_cell.angle_alpha   90.00
_cell.angle_beta   90.00
_cell.angle_gamma   90.00
#
_symmetry.space_group_name_H-M   'P 1'
#
loop_
_entity.id
_entity.type
_entity.pdbx_description
1 polymer ?
#
loop_
_entity_poly.entity_id
_entity_poly.type
_entity_poly.pdbx_seq_one_letter_code
_entity_poly.pdbx_strand_id
1 'polypeptide(L)'
;MSDFFDSEIVREELQEINELQLSIYKNAMKFGTFSREDKVDHIERLTELLERQKVMYTRISLSDDPEAIELKIHLEKSVELMGFPEGTDMLLLFSGMSNTIENLKNSIDN
;
A
#
# COMPACT_ATOMS: atom_id res chain seq x y z
N MET A 1 -19.68 17.37 7.19
CA MET A 1 -18.41 16.83 7.71
C MET A 1 -18.38 15.33 7.50
N SER A 2 -17.21 14.81 7.24
CA SER A 2 -17.02 13.40 6.96
C SER A 2 -16.79 12.63 8.26
N ASP A 3 -17.67 11.70 8.60
CA ASP A 3 -17.50 10.86 9.78
C ASP A 3 -16.30 9.92 9.64
N PHE A 4 -16.00 9.51 8.41
CA PHE A 4 -14.87 8.61 8.13
C PHE A 4 -13.54 9.28 8.46
N PHE A 5 -13.29 10.48 7.92
CA PHE A 5 -12.03 11.20 8.13
C PHE A 5 -11.94 11.92 9.47
N ASP A 6 -13.06 12.07 10.17
CA ASP A 6 -13.07 12.61 11.53
C ASP A 6 -12.66 11.56 12.57
N SER A 7 -12.61 10.28 12.18
CA SER A 7 -12.14 9.21 13.05
C SER A 7 -10.65 9.37 13.33
N GLU A 8 -10.28 9.42 14.60
CA GLU A 8 -8.89 9.49 15.03
C GLU A 8 -8.11 8.25 14.55
N ILE A 9 -8.75 7.08 14.62
CA ILE A 9 -8.14 5.82 14.19
C ILE A 9 -7.79 5.87 12.70
N VAL A 10 -8.70 6.37 11.86
CA VAL A 10 -8.47 6.48 10.42
C VAL A 10 -7.34 7.47 10.11
N ARG A 11 -7.32 8.61 10.80
CA ARG A 11 -6.26 9.61 10.59
C ARG A 11 -4.89 9.09 11.00
N GLU A 12 -4.80 8.37 12.11
CA GLU A 12 -3.56 7.74 12.55
C GLU A 12 -3.08 6.69 11.56
N GLU A 13 -3.98 5.86 11.04
CA GLU A 13 -3.65 4.84 10.04
C GLU A 13 -3.13 5.47 8.75
N LEU A 14 -3.77 6.52 8.27
CA LEU A 14 -3.33 7.23 7.06
C LEU A 14 -1.95 7.85 7.27
N GLN A 15 -1.69 8.41 8.44
CA GLN A 15 -0.40 8.98 8.78
C GLN A 15 0.68 7.91 8.81
N GLU A 16 0.43 6.77 9.43
CA GLU A 16 1.37 5.65 9.48
C GLU A 16 1.68 5.08 8.10
N ILE A 17 0.66 4.95 7.25
CA ILE A 17 0.84 4.52 5.87
C ILE A 17 1.75 5.49 5.13
N ASN A 18 1.51 6.78 5.28
CA ASN A 18 2.30 7.82 4.62
C ASN A 18 3.76 7.81 5.09
N GLU A 19 3.99 7.69 6.39
CA GLU A 19 5.35 7.65 6.95
C GLU A 19 6.11 6.42 6.48
N LEU A 20 5.45 5.26 6.49
CA LEU A 20 6.04 4.00 6.04
C LEU A 20 6.36 4.05 4.55
N GLN A 21 5.45 4.60 3.75
CA GLN A 21 5.64 4.77 2.31
C GLN A 21 6.84 5.66 1.99
N LEU A 22 7.00 6.77 2.71
CA LEU A 22 8.15 7.66 2.54
C LEU A 22 9.46 6.98 2.91
N SER A 23 9.47 6.22 4.01
CA SER A 23 10.65 5.47 4.46
C SER A 23 11.07 4.45 3.40
N ILE A 24 10.13 3.69 2.87
CA ILE A 24 10.39 2.68 1.84
C ILE A 24 10.90 3.34 0.56
N TYR A 25 10.27 4.44 0.15
CA TYR A 25 10.65 5.16 -1.05
C TYR A 25 12.10 5.66 -0.99
N LYS A 26 12.52 6.20 0.16
CA LYS A 26 13.89 6.67 0.36
C LYS A 26 14.92 5.55 0.16
N ASN A 27 14.57 4.33 0.53
CA ASN A 27 15.50 3.20 0.54
C ASN A 27 15.40 2.33 -0.72
N ALA A 28 14.35 2.50 -1.52
CA ALA A 28 14.08 1.61 -2.67
C ALA A 28 15.23 1.58 -3.68
N MET A 29 15.82 2.72 -3.97
CA MET A 29 16.91 2.82 -4.96
C MET A 29 18.23 2.24 -4.46
N LYS A 30 18.36 2.08 -3.15
CA LYS A 30 19.57 1.55 -2.53
C LYS A 30 19.49 0.04 -2.25
N PHE A 31 18.37 -0.57 -2.58
CA PHE A 31 18.09 -1.98 -2.24
C PHE A 31 19.19 -2.93 -2.69
N GLY A 32 19.70 -2.73 -3.90
CA GLY A 32 20.77 -3.57 -4.47
C GLY A 32 22.08 -3.53 -3.68
N THR A 33 22.30 -2.46 -2.90
CA THR A 33 23.51 -2.27 -2.09
C THR A 33 23.34 -2.70 -0.63
N PHE A 34 22.13 -3.12 -0.25
CA PHE A 34 21.81 -3.48 1.12
C PHE A 34 22.47 -4.82 1.51
N SER A 35 22.82 -4.94 2.79
CA SER A 35 23.15 -6.23 3.39
C SER A 35 21.92 -7.14 3.34
N ARG A 36 22.12 -8.44 3.58
CA ARG A 36 21.00 -9.38 3.63
C ARG A 36 19.99 -8.97 4.71
N GLU A 37 20.46 -8.55 5.87
CA GLU A 37 19.58 -8.10 6.97
C GLU A 37 18.76 -6.88 6.58
N ASP A 38 19.39 -5.91 5.91
CA ASP A 38 18.70 -4.70 5.46
C ASP A 38 17.67 -5.02 4.36
N LYS A 39 17.97 -5.98 3.49
CA LYS A 39 17.01 -6.43 2.48
C LYS A 39 15.80 -7.09 3.12
N VAL A 40 16.00 -7.95 4.11
CA VAL A 40 14.91 -8.59 4.85
C VAL A 40 14.05 -7.53 5.56
N ASP A 41 14.68 -6.58 6.22
CA ASP A 41 13.98 -5.49 6.90
C ASP A 41 13.13 -4.68 5.91
N HIS A 42 13.70 -4.35 4.76
CA HIS A 42 12.99 -3.61 3.71
C HIS A 42 11.75 -4.39 3.21
N ILE A 43 11.89 -5.69 3.01
CA ILE A 43 10.79 -6.56 2.57
C ILE A 43 9.70 -6.64 3.65
N GLU A 44 10.08 -6.70 4.91
CA GLU A 44 9.11 -6.69 6.01
C GLU A 44 8.32 -5.39 6.03
N ARG A 45 8.97 -4.26 5.77
CA ARG A 45 8.30 -2.96 5.66
C ARG A 45 7.36 -2.90 4.46
N LEU A 46 7.77 -3.46 3.32
CA LEU A 46 6.89 -3.56 2.15
C LEU A 46 5.65 -4.38 2.46
N THR A 47 5.82 -5.48 3.14
CA THR A 47 4.71 -6.37 3.54
C THR A 47 3.75 -5.63 4.47
N GLU A 48 4.29 -4.91 5.46
CA GLU A 48 3.48 -4.13 6.39
C GLU A 48 2.71 -3.03 5.66
N LEU A 49 3.38 -2.31 4.75
CA LEU A 49 2.73 -1.26 3.97
C LEU A 49 1.57 -1.82 3.15
N LEU A 50 1.78 -2.93 2.46
CA LEU A 50 0.76 -3.56 1.65
C LEU A 50 -0.46 -3.97 2.48
N GLU A 51 -0.23 -4.57 3.65
CA GLU A 51 -1.31 -4.97 4.56
C GLU A 51 -2.10 -3.76 5.05
N ARG A 52 -1.42 -2.69 5.44
CA ARG A 52 -2.07 -1.46 5.90
C ARG A 52 -2.89 -0.80 4.79
N GLN A 53 -2.35 -0.76 3.58
CA GLN A 53 -3.06 -0.21 2.42
C GLN A 53 -4.29 -1.04 2.06
N LYS A 54 -4.17 -2.36 2.13
CA LYS A 54 -5.27 -3.28 1.86
C LYS A 54 -6.41 -3.12 2.86
N VAL A 55 -6.08 -3.03 4.15
CA VAL A 55 -7.06 -2.81 5.21
C VAL A 55 -7.74 -1.45 5.03
N MET A 56 -6.97 -0.41 4.74
CA MET A 56 -7.53 0.94 4.54
C MET A 56 -8.43 0.98 3.30
N TYR A 57 -8.04 0.35 2.21
CA TYR A 57 -8.87 0.28 1.00
C TYR A 57 -10.20 -0.42 1.31
N THR A 58 -10.17 -1.50 2.10
CA THR A 58 -11.38 -2.22 2.50
C THR A 58 -12.30 -1.32 3.32
N ARG A 59 -11.76 -0.56 4.27
CA ARG A 59 -12.53 0.39 5.07
C ARG A 59 -13.17 1.48 4.20
N ILE A 60 -12.40 2.03 3.28
CA ILE A 60 -12.88 3.06 2.35
C ILE A 60 -14.01 2.50 1.50
N SER A 61 -13.87 1.26 1.00
CA SER A 61 -14.86 0.61 0.15
C SER A 61 -16.17 0.30 0.87
N LEU A 62 -16.12 0.10 2.18
CA LEU A 62 -17.29 -0.19 3.01
C LEU A 62 -17.98 1.09 3.51
N SER A 63 -17.37 2.25 3.35
CA SER A 63 -17.93 3.51 3.80
C SER A 63 -18.85 4.11 2.74
N ASP A 64 -19.97 4.66 3.18
CA ASP A 64 -20.89 5.44 2.32
C ASP A 64 -20.66 6.95 2.46
N ASP A 65 -19.62 7.34 3.20
CA ASP A 65 -19.21 8.73 3.33
C ASP A 65 -18.75 9.27 1.97
N PRO A 66 -19.27 10.43 1.51
CA PRO A 66 -18.89 11.00 0.22
C PRO A 66 -17.39 11.20 0.02
N GLU A 67 -16.66 11.60 1.05
CA GLU A 67 -15.21 11.80 0.95
C GLU A 67 -14.46 10.46 0.80
N ALA A 68 -14.95 9.41 1.45
CA ALA A 68 -14.38 8.07 1.29
C ALA A 68 -14.62 7.52 -0.12
N ILE A 69 -15.82 7.73 -0.65
CA ILE A 69 -16.16 7.34 -2.02
C ILE A 69 -15.27 8.06 -3.01
N GLU A 70 -15.06 9.35 -2.83
CA GLU A 70 -14.19 10.17 -3.67
C GLU A 70 -12.75 9.69 -3.65
N LEU A 71 -12.23 9.36 -2.46
CA LEU A 71 -10.88 8.82 -2.30
C LEU A 71 -10.73 7.48 -3.01
N LYS A 72 -11.73 6.62 -2.91
CA LYS A 72 -11.72 5.33 -3.61
C LYS A 72 -11.61 5.51 -5.11
N ILE A 73 -12.40 6.41 -5.68
CA ILE A 73 -12.38 6.71 -7.11
C ILE A 73 -10.99 7.25 -7.50
N HIS A 74 -10.43 8.13 -6.68
CA HIS A 74 -9.12 8.70 -6.93
C HIS A 74 -8.02 7.62 -6.94
N LEU A 75 -8.07 6.68 -6.01
CA LEU A 75 -7.12 5.57 -5.95
C LEU A 75 -7.23 4.66 -7.18
N GLU A 76 -8.44 4.36 -7.61
CA GLU A 76 -8.68 3.54 -8.80
C GLU A 76 -8.15 4.22 -10.07
N LYS A 77 -8.34 5.53 -10.18
CA LYS A 77 -7.79 6.32 -11.30
C LYS A 77 -6.26 6.36 -11.28
N SER A 78 -5.67 6.45 -10.09
CA SER A 78 -4.21 6.43 -9.95
C SER A 78 -3.62 5.13 -10.49
N VAL A 79 -4.30 4.00 -10.27
CA VAL A 79 -3.90 2.70 -10.80
C VAL A 79 -3.95 2.70 -12.33
N GLU A 80 -5.00 3.28 -12.92
CA GLU A 80 -5.11 3.41 -14.38
C GLU A 80 -3.95 4.23 -14.95
N LEU A 81 -3.59 5.33 -14.29
CA LEU A 81 -2.48 6.18 -14.71
C LEU A 81 -1.12 5.46 -14.65
N MET A 82 -1.01 4.42 -13.84
CA MET A 82 0.18 3.58 -13.78
C MET A 82 0.23 2.53 -14.90
N GLY A 83 -0.76 2.51 -15.77
CA GLY A 83 -0.79 1.62 -16.93
C GLY A 83 -1.70 0.40 -16.80
N PHE A 84 -2.46 0.28 -15.73
CA PHE A 84 -3.41 -0.80 -15.57
C PHE A 84 -4.73 -0.49 -16.31
N PRO A 85 -5.44 -1.50 -16.81
CA PRO A 85 -6.71 -1.29 -17.49
C PRO A 85 -7.77 -0.66 -16.57
N GLU A 86 -8.70 0.08 -17.19
CA GLU A 86 -9.88 0.58 -16.49
C GLU A 86 -10.66 -0.59 -15.89
N GLY A 87 -11.11 -0.43 -14.65
CA GLY A 87 -11.86 -1.47 -13.95
C GLY A 87 -11.02 -2.57 -13.34
N THR A 88 -9.69 -2.36 -13.23
CA THR A 88 -8.81 -3.29 -12.54
C THR A 88 -9.29 -3.52 -11.11
N ASP A 89 -9.43 -4.79 -10.73
CA ASP A 89 -9.83 -5.16 -9.37
C ASP A 89 -8.66 -4.87 -8.42
N MET A 90 -8.87 -3.96 -7.47
CA MET A 90 -7.85 -3.56 -6.51
C MET A 90 -7.41 -4.73 -5.62
N LEU A 91 -8.31 -5.65 -5.30
CA LEU A 91 -7.97 -6.83 -4.48
C LEU A 91 -7.04 -7.77 -5.25
N LEU A 92 -7.25 -7.94 -6.55
CA LEU A 92 -6.34 -8.70 -7.40
C LEU A 92 -4.98 -8.01 -7.53
N LEU A 93 -4.98 -6.68 -7.60
CA LEU A 93 -3.75 -5.91 -7.63
C LEU A 93 -2.94 -6.12 -6.35
N PHE A 94 -3.58 -6.06 -5.19
CA PHE A 94 -2.92 -6.32 -3.91
C PHE A 94 -2.36 -7.75 -3.84
N SER A 95 -3.09 -8.74 -4.36
CA SER A 95 -2.61 -10.12 -4.43
C SER A 95 -1.37 -10.24 -5.31
N GLY A 96 -1.35 -9.55 -6.45
CA GLY A 96 -0.19 -9.50 -7.33
C GLY A 96 1.02 -8.87 -6.65
N MET A 97 0.82 -7.80 -5.92
CA MET A 97 1.88 -7.15 -5.15
C MET A 97 2.42 -8.08 -4.05
N SER A 98 1.54 -8.80 -3.37
CA SER A 98 1.92 -9.77 -2.35
C SER A 98 2.79 -10.88 -2.93
N ASN A 99 2.43 -11.39 -4.10
CA ASN A 99 3.21 -12.40 -4.82
C ASN A 99 4.59 -11.88 -5.22
N THR A 100 4.65 -10.63 -5.67
CA THR A 100 5.92 -9.98 -6.03
C THR A 100 6.84 -9.87 -4.81
N ILE A 101 6.29 -9.49 -3.67
CA ILE A 101 7.04 -9.40 -2.42
C ILE A 101 7.56 -10.78 -2.00
N GLU A 102 6.73 -11.81 -2.12
CA GLU A 102 7.13 -13.18 -1.79
C GLU A 102 8.26 -13.68 -2.69
N ASN A 103 8.18 -13.39 -3.99
CA ASN A 103 9.24 -13.71 -4.93
C ASN A 103 10.55 -13.00 -4.59
N LEU A 104 10.46 -11.74 -4.21
CA LEU A 104 11.62 -10.95 -3.80
C LEU A 104 12.26 -11.54 -2.54
N LYS A 105 11.45 -11.95 -1.58
CA LYS A 105 11.90 -12.61 -0.35
C LYS A 105 12.62 -13.92 -0.66
N ASN A 106 12.06 -14.73 -1.55
CA ASN A 106 12.66 -16.00 -1.95
C ASN A 106 14.01 -15.81 -2.65
N SER A 107 14.18 -14.71 -3.41
CA SER A 107 15.43 -14.42 -4.09
C SER A 107 16.57 -14.08 -3.13
N ILE A 108 16.26 -13.60 -1.92
CA ILE A 108 17.27 -13.29 -0.91
C ILE A 108 17.80 -14.59 -0.27
N ASP A 109 16.92 -15.57 -0.08
CA ASP A 109 17.25 -16.82 0.60
C ASP A 109 17.99 -17.82 -0.34
N ASN A 110 18.01 -17.52 -1.63
CA ASN A 110 18.78 -18.29 -2.59
C ASN A 110 20.20 -17.67 -2.80
#